data_0dc4e170328e4f405030434b3057102c
#
_entry.id   0dc4e170328e4f405030434b3057102c
#
_cell.length_a   1.000
_cell.length_b   1.000
_cell.length_c   1.000
_cell.angle_alpha   90.00
_cell.angle_beta   90.00
_cell.angle_gamma   90.00
#
_symmetry.space_group_name_H-M   'P 1'
#
loop_
_entity.id
_entity.type
_entity.pdbx_description
1 polymer ?
#
loop_
_entity_poly.entity_id
_entity_poly.type
_entity_poly.pdbx_seq_one_letter_code
_entity_poly.pdbx_strand_id
1 'polypeptide(L)'
;KPPVVVLLAGLQGAGKTTTAAKLARFLQERQKKKVAMVSADIYRPAAIKQLQTVAGEVGAIFFESSADEKPITIATRAIEQAKIQFADVLIVDTAGRLHVDDEMMDEIKELHAAIKPTETLFVVDAMTGQDAANTAKAFNDALPLTGVILTKTDGDARGGAALSVRAITGKPIKFLGMGEKLDALEPFHPERVAQRILGMGDVLSLVEELERKVDKEKAEKMAKK
;
A
#
# COMPACT_ATOMS: atom_id res chain seq x y z
N LYS A 1 1.07 14.06 14.83
CA LYS A 1 2.37 14.77 14.67
C LYS A 1 3.16 14.12 13.54
N PRO A 2 3.55 14.84 12.51
CA PRO A 2 4.30 14.27 11.38
C PRO A 2 5.68 13.74 11.79
N PRO A 3 6.19 12.71 11.08
CA PRO A 3 5.53 12.03 9.97
C PRO A 3 4.49 11.02 10.44
N VAL A 4 3.46 10.81 9.63
CA VAL A 4 2.61 9.62 9.73
C VAL A 4 3.44 8.43 9.22
N VAL A 5 3.62 7.41 10.05
CA VAL A 5 4.39 6.23 9.68
C VAL A 5 3.44 5.15 9.19
N VAL A 6 3.64 4.71 7.96
CA VAL A 6 2.89 3.62 7.32
C VAL A 6 3.80 2.41 7.16
N LEU A 7 3.48 1.33 7.84
CA LEU A 7 4.17 0.06 7.71
C LEU A 7 3.44 -0.81 6.69
N LEU A 8 4.16 -1.24 5.64
CA LEU A 8 3.62 -2.17 4.65
C LEU A 8 4.14 -3.57 4.92
N ALA A 9 3.22 -4.51 5.04
CA ALA A 9 3.50 -5.93 5.21
C ALA A 9 2.85 -6.74 4.07
N GLY A 10 3.42 -7.87 3.74
CA GLY A 10 2.88 -8.76 2.71
C GLY A 10 3.91 -9.79 2.26
N LEU A 11 3.42 -10.85 1.60
CA LEU A 11 4.28 -11.89 1.05
C LEU A 11 4.99 -11.44 -0.23
N GLN A 12 6.03 -12.16 -0.60
CA GLN A 12 6.73 -11.95 -1.86
C GLN A 12 5.79 -12.18 -3.04
N GLY A 13 5.82 -11.28 -4.01
CA GLY A 13 4.95 -11.35 -5.19
C GLY A 13 3.57 -10.70 -5.00
N ALA A 14 3.24 -10.21 -3.81
CA ALA A 14 1.97 -9.50 -3.58
C ALA A 14 1.90 -8.11 -4.23
N GLY A 15 3.02 -7.59 -4.74
CA GLY A 15 3.10 -6.25 -5.32
C GLY A 15 3.33 -5.15 -4.29
N LYS A 16 3.98 -5.46 -3.19
CA LYS A 16 4.18 -4.55 -2.05
C LYS A 16 5.04 -3.34 -2.42
N THR A 17 6.16 -3.53 -3.09
CA THR A 17 7.05 -2.43 -3.51
C THR A 17 6.36 -1.50 -4.51
N THR A 18 5.69 -2.06 -5.51
CA THR A 18 4.88 -1.28 -6.47
C THR A 18 3.74 -0.55 -5.77
N THR A 19 3.09 -1.19 -4.82
CA THR A 19 2.02 -0.59 -4.01
C THR A 19 2.54 0.57 -3.18
N ALA A 20 3.74 0.47 -2.61
CA ALA A 20 4.38 1.58 -1.90
C ALA A 20 4.50 2.83 -2.78
N ALA A 21 4.95 2.67 -4.02
CA ALA A 21 5.05 3.75 -4.98
C ALA A 21 3.68 4.32 -5.38
N LYS A 22 2.70 3.46 -5.61
CA LYS A 22 1.32 3.86 -5.91
C LYS A 22 0.70 4.66 -4.76
N LEU A 23 0.91 4.21 -3.53
CA LEU A 23 0.44 4.90 -2.33
C LEU A 23 1.11 6.27 -2.18
N ALA A 24 2.42 6.35 -2.39
CA ALA A 24 3.15 7.61 -2.37
C ALA A 24 2.59 8.59 -3.39
N ARG A 25 2.38 8.16 -4.61
CA ARG A 25 1.81 8.99 -5.67
C ARG A 25 0.40 9.46 -5.36
N PHE A 26 -0.44 8.57 -4.84
CA PHE A 26 -1.79 8.91 -4.40
C PHE A 26 -1.78 10.01 -3.33
N LEU A 27 -0.95 9.86 -2.31
CA LEU A 27 -0.83 10.82 -1.21
C LEU A 27 -0.30 12.18 -1.69
N GLN A 28 0.66 12.19 -2.61
CA GLN A 28 1.22 13.40 -3.19
C GLN A 28 0.21 14.14 -4.07
N GLU A 29 -0.45 13.43 -4.99
CA GLU A 29 -1.33 14.03 -5.98
C GLU A 29 -2.71 14.38 -5.43
N ARG A 30 -3.30 13.48 -4.63
CA ARG A 30 -4.66 13.62 -4.11
C ARG A 30 -4.74 14.35 -2.78
N GLN A 31 -3.76 14.17 -1.92
CA GLN A 31 -3.76 14.74 -0.57
C GLN A 31 -2.68 15.79 -0.34
N LYS A 32 -1.88 16.08 -1.35
CA LYS A 32 -0.81 17.10 -1.31
C LYS A 32 0.19 16.88 -0.17
N LYS A 33 0.52 15.62 0.09
CA LYS A 33 1.47 15.23 1.14
C LYS A 33 2.88 15.08 0.59
N LYS A 34 3.87 15.43 1.40
CA LYS A 34 5.28 15.14 1.13
C LYS A 34 5.60 13.76 1.67
N VAL A 35 5.99 12.84 0.79
CA VAL A 35 6.17 11.42 1.11
C VAL A 35 7.62 11.02 1.04
N ALA A 36 8.09 10.30 2.05
CA ALA A 36 9.38 9.63 2.09
C ALA A 36 9.17 8.11 2.15
N MET A 37 10.14 7.37 1.64
CA MET A 37 10.12 5.92 1.56
C MET A 37 11.44 5.35 2.02
N VAL A 38 11.39 4.21 2.71
CA VAL A 38 12.56 3.44 3.12
C VAL A 38 12.27 1.94 3.01
N SER A 39 13.30 1.17 2.63
CA SER A 39 13.23 -0.29 2.64
C SER A 39 13.86 -0.85 3.91
N ALA A 40 13.10 -1.65 4.65
CA ALA A 40 13.59 -2.45 5.77
C ALA A 40 13.83 -3.92 5.38
N ASP A 41 13.80 -4.24 4.08
CA ASP A 41 14.15 -5.57 3.57
C ASP A 41 15.66 -5.71 3.45
N ILE A 42 16.26 -6.33 4.46
CA ILE A 42 17.72 -6.57 4.51
C ILE A 42 18.15 -7.88 3.83
N TYR A 43 17.19 -8.71 3.43
CA TYR A 43 17.46 -10.03 2.85
C TYR A 43 17.63 -9.99 1.33
N ARG A 44 17.06 -8.97 0.68
CA ARG A 44 17.04 -8.82 -0.76
C ARG A 44 17.56 -7.45 -1.17
N PRO A 45 18.87 -7.33 -1.46
CA PRO A 45 19.46 -6.05 -1.92
C PRO A 45 18.75 -5.47 -3.16
N ALA A 46 18.28 -6.35 -4.04
CA ALA A 46 17.49 -5.95 -5.21
C ALA A 46 16.17 -5.24 -4.83
N ALA A 47 15.56 -5.60 -3.70
CA ALA A 47 14.34 -4.96 -3.23
C ALA A 47 14.58 -3.51 -2.80
N ILE A 48 15.71 -3.23 -2.15
CA ILE A 48 16.12 -1.86 -1.79
C ILE A 48 16.26 -1.00 -3.04
N LYS A 49 16.97 -1.54 -4.04
CA LYS A 49 17.20 -0.84 -5.31
C LYS A 49 15.90 -0.63 -6.10
N GLN A 50 15.01 -1.62 -6.08
CA GLN A 50 13.70 -1.52 -6.71
C GLN A 50 12.86 -0.41 -6.08
N LEU A 51 12.83 -0.33 -4.76
CA LEU A 51 12.12 0.74 -4.06
C LEU A 51 12.71 2.12 -4.38
N GLN A 52 14.03 2.22 -4.46
CA GLN A 52 14.71 3.46 -4.86
C GLN A 52 14.27 3.90 -6.26
N THR A 53 14.22 2.97 -7.20
CA THR A 53 13.81 3.24 -8.59
C THR A 53 12.39 3.76 -8.64
N VAL A 54 11.44 3.07 -8.01
CA VAL A 54 10.03 3.48 -8.05
C VAL A 54 9.76 4.75 -7.23
N ALA A 55 10.51 4.99 -6.17
CA ALA A 55 10.46 6.25 -5.44
C ALA A 55 10.88 7.43 -6.34
N GLY A 56 11.94 7.26 -7.12
CA GLY A 56 12.38 8.23 -8.11
C GLY A 56 11.32 8.51 -9.19
N GLU A 57 10.66 7.47 -9.67
CA GLU A 57 9.60 7.60 -10.67
C GLU A 57 8.40 8.41 -10.19
N VAL A 58 8.04 8.31 -8.93
CA VAL A 58 6.91 9.07 -8.35
C VAL A 58 7.32 10.37 -7.68
N GLY A 59 8.61 10.69 -7.65
CA GLY A 59 9.12 11.91 -7.03
C GLY A 59 9.05 11.91 -5.49
N ALA A 60 9.05 10.74 -4.86
CA ALA A 60 9.11 10.60 -3.41
C ALA A 60 10.56 10.68 -2.92
N ILE A 61 10.75 11.10 -1.68
CA ILE A 61 12.06 11.08 -1.03
C ILE A 61 12.40 9.62 -0.71
N PHE A 62 13.59 9.20 -1.08
CA PHE A 62 14.08 7.86 -0.75
C PHE A 62 15.21 7.95 0.29
N PHE A 63 15.07 7.20 1.37
CA PHE A 63 16.14 7.05 2.37
C PHE A 63 16.91 5.76 2.12
N GLU A 64 18.22 5.86 2.05
CA GLU A 64 19.08 4.71 1.84
C GLU A 64 19.09 3.79 3.06
N SER A 65 19.23 2.50 2.79
CA SER A 65 19.41 1.47 3.78
C SER A 65 20.39 0.42 3.27
N SER A 66 20.92 -0.39 4.16
CA SER A 66 21.91 -1.43 3.85
C SER A 66 21.47 -2.77 4.42
N ALA A 67 21.81 -3.86 3.71
CA ALA A 67 21.58 -5.22 4.18
C ALA A 67 22.36 -5.57 5.46
N ASP A 68 23.37 -4.78 5.81
CA ASP A 68 24.16 -4.95 7.03
C ASP A 68 23.51 -4.35 8.29
N GLU A 69 22.42 -3.62 8.10
CA GLU A 69 21.70 -2.97 9.18
C GLU A 69 20.53 -3.84 9.66
N LYS A 70 20.07 -3.59 10.90
CA LYS A 70 18.85 -4.21 11.41
C LYS A 70 17.62 -3.43 10.93
N PRO A 71 16.48 -4.08 10.64
CA PRO A 71 15.24 -3.41 10.23
C PRO A 71 14.81 -2.29 11.19
N ILE A 72 14.90 -2.51 12.49
CA ILE A 72 14.56 -1.52 13.51
C ILE A 72 15.45 -0.27 13.40
N THR A 73 16.75 -0.47 13.21
CA THR A 73 17.71 0.64 13.05
C THR A 73 17.40 1.46 11.81
N ILE A 74 17.13 0.79 10.69
CA ILE A 74 16.76 1.43 9.43
C ILE A 74 15.50 2.30 9.61
N ALA A 75 14.45 1.71 10.16
CA ALA A 75 13.15 2.38 10.31
C ALA A 75 13.22 3.55 11.31
N THR A 76 13.89 3.38 12.43
CA THR A 76 14.07 4.43 13.44
C THR A 76 14.83 5.62 12.87
N ARG A 77 15.92 5.36 12.15
CA ARG A 77 16.69 6.41 11.47
C ARG A 77 15.85 7.11 10.40
N ALA A 78 15.07 6.38 9.63
CA ALA A 78 14.20 6.94 8.59
C ALA A 78 13.13 7.87 9.20
N ILE A 79 12.58 7.54 10.34
CA ILE A 79 11.64 8.42 11.04
C ILE A 79 12.30 9.75 11.41
N GLU A 80 13.53 9.72 11.95
CA GLU A 80 14.26 10.94 12.29
C GLU A 80 14.64 11.76 11.04
N GLN A 81 15.07 11.09 9.96
CA GLN A 81 15.34 11.75 8.69
C GLN A 81 14.07 12.39 8.10
N ALA A 82 12.93 11.72 8.20
CA ALA A 82 11.64 12.26 7.76
C ALA A 82 11.24 13.52 8.54
N LYS A 83 11.48 13.55 9.83
CA LYS A 83 11.26 14.75 10.66
C LYS A 83 12.14 15.91 10.21
N ILE A 84 13.42 15.68 9.97
CA ILE A 84 14.39 16.70 9.53
C ILE A 84 13.99 17.27 8.17
N GLN A 85 13.51 16.44 7.26
CA GLN A 85 13.10 16.86 5.92
C GLN A 85 11.64 17.33 5.83
N PHE A 86 10.93 17.40 6.95
CA PHE A 86 9.52 17.81 7.01
C PHE A 86 8.60 16.95 6.14
N ALA A 87 8.89 15.64 6.06
CA ALA A 87 7.99 14.72 5.38
C ALA A 87 6.69 14.55 6.17
N ASP A 88 5.57 14.55 5.47
CA ASP A 88 4.25 14.33 6.08
C ASP A 88 4.00 12.85 6.37
N VAL A 89 4.50 11.98 5.49
CA VAL A 89 4.31 10.54 5.53
C VAL A 89 5.63 9.84 5.28
N LEU A 90 5.91 8.80 6.07
CA LEU A 90 6.99 7.84 5.82
C LEU A 90 6.39 6.46 5.56
N ILE A 91 6.68 5.90 4.41
CA ILE A 91 6.30 4.53 4.06
C ILE A 91 7.51 3.63 4.32
N VAL A 92 7.32 2.63 5.19
CA VAL A 92 8.31 1.61 5.51
C VAL A 92 7.92 0.31 4.82
N ASP A 93 8.70 -0.10 3.83
CA ASP A 93 8.52 -1.38 3.13
C ASP A 93 9.29 -2.46 3.87
N THR A 94 8.62 -3.55 4.20
CA THR A 94 9.21 -4.66 4.96
C THR A 94 9.61 -5.82 4.07
N ALA A 95 10.41 -6.74 4.62
CA ALA A 95 10.79 -7.95 3.92
C ALA A 95 9.56 -8.79 3.57
N GLY A 96 9.50 -9.28 2.33
CA GLY A 96 8.53 -10.24 1.87
C GLY A 96 9.15 -11.63 1.79
N ARG A 97 8.47 -12.63 2.35
CA ARG A 97 8.83 -14.04 2.22
C ARG A 97 7.84 -14.76 1.32
N LEU A 98 8.21 -15.95 0.82
CA LEU A 98 7.31 -16.76 -0.01
C LEU A 98 6.10 -17.27 0.77
N HIS A 99 6.30 -17.56 2.05
CA HIS A 99 5.27 -18.08 2.94
C HIS A 99 5.35 -17.39 4.30
N VAL A 100 4.24 -17.43 5.03
CA VAL A 100 4.21 -17.00 6.43
C VAL A 100 5.00 -18.00 7.27
N ASP A 101 6.03 -17.51 7.96
CA ASP A 101 6.81 -18.28 8.92
C ASP A 101 7.01 -17.51 10.23
N ASP A 102 7.39 -18.23 11.29
CA ASP A 102 7.51 -17.65 12.63
C ASP A 102 8.62 -16.58 12.71
N GLU A 103 9.73 -16.80 12.00
CA GLU A 103 10.84 -15.84 11.97
C GLU A 103 10.43 -14.51 11.35
N MET A 104 9.71 -14.56 10.23
CA MET A 104 9.14 -13.37 9.57
C MET A 104 8.16 -12.65 10.48
N MET A 105 7.27 -13.39 11.13
CA MET A 105 6.28 -12.81 12.05
C MET A 105 6.94 -12.16 13.25
N ASP A 106 7.94 -12.77 13.84
CA ASP A 106 8.68 -12.22 14.97
C ASP A 106 9.41 -10.93 14.60
N GLU A 107 10.09 -10.91 13.45
CA GLU A 107 10.78 -9.72 12.95
C GLU A 107 9.81 -8.55 12.74
N ILE A 108 8.69 -8.78 12.10
CA ILE A 108 7.73 -7.71 11.83
C ILE A 108 7.01 -7.24 13.10
N LYS A 109 6.76 -8.12 14.06
CA LYS A 109 6.23 -7.75 15.38
C LYS A 109 7.20 -6.86 16.14
N GLU A 110 8.48 -7.19 16.16
CA GLU A 110 9.52 -6.39 16.78
C GLU A 110 9.65 -5.01 16.15
N LEU A 111 9.63 -4.97 14.82
CA LEU A 111 9.65 -3.72 14.06
C LEU A 111 8.43 -2.85 14.37
N HIS A 112 7.25 -3.43 14.37
CA HIS A 112 6.00 -2.75 14.71
C HIS A 112 6.04 -2.16 16.12
N ALA A 113 6.50 -2.94 17.09
CA ALA A 113 6.60 -2.49 18.47
C ALA A 113 7.60 -1.33 18.65
N ALA A 114 8.69 -1.35 17.89
CA ALA A 114 9.74 -0.32 17.96
C ALA A 114 9.31 1.02 17.35
N ILE A 115 8.65 0.99 16.20
CA ILE A 115 8.31 2.23 15.47
C ILE A 115 6.90 2.74 15.73
N LYS A 116 6.02 1.93 16.28
CA LYS A 116 4.61 2.26 16.58
C LYS A 116 3.94 2.98 15.42
N PRO A 117 3.77 2.32 14.26
CA PRO A 117 3.26 2.96 13.07
C PRO A 117 1.83 3.48 13.27
N THR A 118 1.50 4.56 12.61
CA THR A 118 0.13 5.10 12.59
C THR A 118 -0.80 4.18 11.80
N GLU A 119 -0.30 3.64 10.69
CA GLU A 119 -1.01 2.68 9.85
C GLU A 119 -0.15 1.43 9.64
N THR A 120 -0.76 0.27 9.77
CA THR A 120 -0.16 -1.02 9.42
C THR A 120 -1.04 -1.65 8.36
N LEU A 121 -0.58 -1.60 7.11
CA LEU A 121 -1.33 -2.03 5.95
C LEU A 121 -0.76 -3.35 5.43
N PHE A 122 -1.65 -4.31 5.23
CA PHE A 122 -1.32 -5.59 4.64
C PHE A 122 -1.64 -5.57 3.14
N VAL A 123 -0.62 -5.86 2.33
CA VAL A 123 -0.74 -5.92 0.87
C VAL A 123 -0.89 -7.38 0.44
N VAL A 124 -1.97 -7.69 -0.26
CA VAL A 124 -2.28 -9.04 -0.69
C VAL A 124 -2.81 -9.07 -2.12
N ASP A 125 -2.42 -10.11 -2.85
CA ASP A 125 -2.84 -10.37 -4.23
C ASP A 125 -4.26 -10.91 -4.26
N ALA A 126 -5.20 -10.18 -4.86
CA ALA A 126 -6.59 -10.60 -4.99
C ALA A 126 -6.77 -11.87 -5.82
N MET A 127 -5.82 -12.17 -6.71
CA MET A 127 -5.88 -13.35 -7.57
C MET A 127 -5.55 -14.66 -6.88
N THR A 128 -5.03 -14.61 -5.64
CA THR A 128 -4.76 -15.82 -4.85
C THR A 128 -6.02 -16.40 -4.19
N GLY A 129 -7.17 -15.76 -4.37
CA GLY A 129 -8.46 -16.27 -3.90
C GLY A 129 -8.52 -16.48 -2.39
N GLN A 130 -8.87 -17.70 -1.96
CA GLN A 130 -8.97 -18.04 -0.53
C GLN A 130 -7.64 -17.88 0.21
N ASP A 131 -6.50 -18.08 -0.45
CA ASP A 131 -5.18 -17.88 0.15
C ASP A 131 -4.96 -16.41 0.54
N ALA A 132 -5.52 -15.47 -0.19
CA ALA A 132 -5.48 -14.06 0.19
C ALA A 132 -6.12 -13.83 1.57
N ALA A 133 -7.30 -14.40 1.80
CA ALA A 133 -8.00 -14.28 3.06
C ALA A 133 -7.26 -15.00 4.20
N ASN A 134 -6.73 -16.20 3.95
CA ASN A 134 -5.99 -16.97 4.94
C ASN A 134 -4.69 -16.26 5.35
N THR A 135 -3.96 -15.71 4.40
CA THR A 135 -2.73 -14.95 4.68
C THR A 135 -3.03 -13.66 5.44
N ALA A 136 -4.07 -12.94 5.03
CA ALA A 136 -4.51 -11.75 5.73
C ALA A 136 -4.89 -12.03 7.19
N LYS A 137 -5.55 -13.17 7.44
CA LYS A 137 -5.89 -13.61 8.78
C LYS A 137 -4.63 -13.87 9.62
N ALA A 138 -3.65 -14.57 9.08
CA ALA A 138 -2.39 -14.86 9.77
C ALA A 138 -1.66 -13.58 10.18
N PHE A 139 -1.57 -12.60 9.29
CA PHE A 139 -0.98 -11.29 9.61
C PHE A 139 -1.82 -10.51 10.62
N ASN A 140 -3.13 -10.53 10.52
CA ASN A 140 -4.01 -9.84 11.46
C ASN A 140 -3.95 -10.44 12.87
N ASP A 141 -3.77 -11.76 12.98
CA ASP A 141 -3.59 -12.43 14.28
C ASP A 141 -2.23 -12.06 14.92
N ALA A 142 -1.23 -11.75 14.12
CA ALA A 142 0.12 -11.40 14.57
C ALA A 142 0.33 -9.89 14.81
N LEU A 143 -0.34 -9.05 14.05
CA LEU A 143 -0.18 -7.59 14.05
C LEU A 143 -1.53 -6.89 14.15
N PRO A 144 -1.61 -5.73 14.82
CA PRO A 144 -2.83 -4.91 14.79
C PRO A 144 -2.94 -4.19 13.45
N LEU A 145 -3.38 -4.88 12.41
CA LEU A 145 -3.60 -4.28 11.09
C LEU A 145 -4.63 -3.16 11.17
N THR A 146 -4.37 -2.05 10.50
CA THR A 146 -5.32 -0.94 10.38
C THR A 146 -6.08 -0.99 9.06
N GLY A 147 -5.58 -1.74 8.09
CA GLY A 147 -6.26 -1.90 6.81
C GLY A 147 -5.54 -2.87 5.89
N VAL A 148 -6.18 -3.14 4.76
CA VAL A 148 -5.69 -4.04 3.72
C VAL A 148 -5.68 -3.30 2.39
N ILE A 149 -4.66 -3.58 1.57
CA ILE A 149 -4.60 -3.16 0.18
C ILE A 149 -4.66 -4.43 -0.68
N LEU A 150 -5.65 -4.51 -1.54
CA LEU A 150 -5.77 -5.60 -2.51
C LEU A 150 -5.12 -5.19 -3.83
N THR A 151 -4.22 -6.02 -4.32
CA THR A 151 -3.57 -5.83 -5.63
C THR A 151 -4.20 -6.73 -6.69
N LYS A 152 -3.96 -6.41 -7.96
CA LYS A 152 -4.44 -7.19 -9.11
C LYS A 152 -5.96 -7.37 -9.15
N THR A 153 -6.68 -6.37 -8.69
CA THR A 153 -8.15 -6.41 -8.60
C THR A 153 -8.84 -6.36 -9.95
N ASP A 154 -8.15 -5.99 -11.01
CA ASP A 154 -8.61 -6.10 -12.39
C ASP A 154 -8.97 -7.54 -12.79
N GLY A 155 -8.34 -8.54 -12.15
CA GLY A 155 -8.70 -9.96 -12.32
C GLY A 155 -9.82 -10.45 -11.38
N ASP A 156 -10.20 -9.67 -10.38
CA ASP A 156 -11.26 -10.00 -9.40
C ASP A 156 -12.55 -9.23 -9.73
N ALA A 157 -13.15 -9.56 -10.86
CA ALA A 157 -14.24 -8.81 -11.48
C ALA A 157 -15.47 -8.60 -10.55
N ARG A 158 -15.75 -9.54 -9.65
CA ARG A 158 -16.88 -9.48 -8.72
C ARG A 158 -16.53 -9.00 -7.32
N GLY A 159 -15.25 -8.75 -7.04
CA GLY A 159 -14.80 -8.34 -5.72
C GLY A 159 -14.88 -9.42 -4.64
N GLY A 160 -14.85 -10.70 -5.03
CA GLY A 160 -14.95 -11.83 -4.09
C GLY A 160 -13.82 -11.87 -3.08
N ALA A 161 -12.59 -11.57 -3.50
CA ALA A 161 -11.44 -11.50 -2.59
C ALA A 161 -11.61 -10.39 -1.55
N ALA A 162 -12.11 -9.23 -1.93
CA ALA A 162 -12.39 -8.12 -1.02
C ALA A 162 -13.37 -8.52 0.09
N LEU A 163 -14.45 -9.19 -0.29
CA LEU A 163 -15.45 -9.65 0.67
C LEU A 163 -14.89 -10.71 1.62
N SER A 164 -14.14 -11.68 1.09
CA SER A 164 -13.53 -12.75 1.90
C SER A 164 -12.51 -12.20 2.89
N VAL A 165 -11.64 -11.29 2.47
CA VAL A 165 -10.64 -10.65 3.34
C VAL A 165 -11.33 -9.82 4.43
N ARG A 166 -12.34 -9.05 4.09
CA ARG A 166 -13.09 -8.24 5.04
C ARG A 166 -13.82 -9.11 6.07
N ALA A 167 -14.47 -10.19 5.61
CA ALA A 167 -15.20 -11.11 6.49
C ALA A 167 -14.29 -11.82 7.48
N ILE A 168 -13.12 -12.29 7.04
CA ILE A 168 -12.17 -13.04 7.86
C ILE A 168 -11.38 -12.15 8.82
N THR A 169 -10.91 -10.99 8.37
CA THR A 169 -10.05 -10.10 9.18
C THR A 169 -10.84 -9.10 10.02
N GLY A 170 -12.04 -8.72 9.58
CA GLY A 170 -12.78 -7.61 10.17
C GLY A 170 -12.14 -6.24 9.93
N LYS A 171 -11.04 -6.18 9.18
CA LYS A 171 -10.30 -4.93 8.92
C LYS A 171 -10.75 -4.28 7.61
N PRO A 172 -10.77 -2.94 7.54
CA PRO A 172 -11.18 -2.26 6.32
C PRO A 172 -10.19 -2.46 5.18
N ILE A 173 -10.72 -2.62 3.98
CA ILE A 173 -9.93 -2.51 2.77
C ILE A 173 -9.82 -1.03 2.43
N LYS A 174 -8.62 -0.51 2.39
CA LYS A 174 -8.36 0.91 2.18
C LYS A 174 -8.21 1.28 0.71
N PHE A 175 -7.54 0.41 -0.05
CA PHE A 175 -7.25 0.65 -1.46
C PHE A 175 -7.35 -0.62 -2.29
N LEU A 176 -7.67 -0.42 -3.56
CA LEU A 176 -7.60 -1.44 -4.60
C LEU A 176 -6.52 -1.04 -5.60
N GLY A 177 -5.59 -1.96 -5.88
CA GLY A 177 -4.58 -1.80 -6.93
C GLY A 177 -4.98 -2.53 -8.19
N MET A 178 -4.96 -1.85 -9.32
CA MET A 178 -5.28 -2.40 -10.63
C MET A 178 -4.08 -2.29 -11.56
N GLY A 179 -3.66 -3.41 -12.14
CA GLY A 179 -2.55 -3.43 -13.08
C GLY A 179 -1.21 -2.99 -12.48
N GLU A 180 -0.26 -2.69 -13.36
CA GLU A 180 1.11 -2.33 -13.02
C GLU A 180 1.41 -0.83 -13.07
N LYS A 181 0.48 -0.02 -13.57
CA LYS A 181 0.65 1.42 -13.69
C LYS A 181 0.66 2.08 -12.31
N LEU A 182 1.57 3.01 -12.08
CA LEU A 182 1.76 3.67 -10.78
C LEU A 182 0.59 4.53 -10.32
N ASP A 183 -0.30 4.91 -11.20
CA ASP A 183 -1.52 5.67 -10.90
C ASP A 183 -2.76 4.81 -10.65
N ALA A 184 -2.61 3.48 -10.69
CA ALA A 184 -3.71 2.53 -10.62
C ALA A 184 -4.06 2.10 -9.18
N LEU A 185 -3.95 2.99 -8.21
CA LEU A 185 -4.41 2.78 -6.84
C LEU A 185 -5.66 3.62 -6.58
N GLU A 186 -6.74 2.97 -6.17
CA GLU A 186 -8.00 3.63 -5.88
C GLU A 186 -8.47 3.36 -4.46
N PRO A 187 -9.09 4.36 -3.77
CA PRO A 187 -9.75 4.11 -2.50
C PRO A 187 -10.87 3.07 -2.66
N PHE A 188 -11.02 2.23 -1.65
CA PHE A 188 -12.06 1.21 -1.65
C PHE A 188 -13.42 1.81 -1.27
N HIS A 189 -14.43 1.50 -2.09
CA HIS A 189 -15.82 1.89 -1.87
C HIS A 189 -16.68 0.63 -1.75
N PRO A 190 -17.11 0.23 -0.55
CA PRO A 190 -17.86 -1.02 -0.33
C PRO A 190 -19.13 -1.14 -1.18
N GLU A 191 -19.84 -0.04 -1.39
CA GLU A 191 -21.07 -0.02 -2.18
C GLU A 191 -20.83 -0.42 -3.63
N ARG A 192 -19.69 0.00 -4.21
CA ARG A 192 -19.35 -0.36 -5.60
C ARG A 192 -19.06 -1.83 -5.75
N VAL A 193 -18.40 -2.45 -4.76
CA VAL A 193 -18.12 -3.89 -4.78
C VAL A 193 -19.43 -4.67 -4.66
N ALA A 194 -20.32 -4.28 -3.76
CA ALA A 194 -21.63 -4.90 -3.62
C ALA A 194 -22.45 -4.80 -4.92
N GLN A 195 -22.42 -3.66 -5.58
CA GLN A 195 -23.12 -3.45 -6.85
C GLN A 195 -22.55 -4.27 -7.99
N ARG A 196 -21.23 -4.47 -8.05
CA ARG A 196 -20.60 -5.38 -9.04
C ARG A 196 -21.09 -6.82 -8.87
N ILE A 197 -21.20 -7.28 -7.62
CA ILE A 197 -21.73 -8.62 -7.32
C ILE A 197 -23.17 -8.74 -7.79
N LEU A 198 -23.96 -7.68 -7.66
CA LEU A 198 -25.35 -7.61 -8.12
C LEU A 198 -25.48 -7.27 -9.62
N GLY A 199 -24.38 -7.07 -10.34
CA GLY A 199 -24.37 -6.73 -11.76
C GLY A 199 -24.63 -5.26 -12.08
N MET A 200 -24.53 -4.36 -11.11
CA MET A 200 -24.83 -2.93 -11.26
C MET A 200 -23.58 -2.02 -11.20
N GLY A 201 -22.43 -2.53 -10.76
CA GLY A 201 -21.26 -1.73 -10.42
C GLY A 201 -20.57 -1.05 -11.59
N ASP A 202 -20.59 -1.66 -12.77
CA ASP A 202 -19.89 -1.15 -13.96
C ASP A 202 -20.46 0.17 -14.46
N VAL A 203 -21.77 0.38 -14.31
CA VAL A 203 -22.44 1.62 -14.71
C VAL A 203 -22.00 2.81 -13.85
N LEU A 204 -21.97 2.63 -12.53
CA LEU A 204 -21.53 3.68 -11.61
C LEU A 204 -20.06 4.04 -11.79
N SER A 205 -19.20 3.05 -11.93
CA SER A 205 -17.78 3.27 -12.19
C SER A 205 -17.54 4.04 -13.48
N LEU A 206 -18.31 3.74 -14.54
CA LEU A 206 -18.25 4.45 -15.81
C LEU A 206 -18.70 5.91 -15.67
N VAL A 207 -19.80 6.16 -14.97
CA VAL A 207 -20.32 7.53 -14.73
C VAL A 207 -19.31 8.36 -13.99
N GLU A 208 -18.70 7.84 -12.92
CA GLU A 208 -17.70 8.56 -12.15
C GLU A 208 -16.41 8.81 -12.94
N GLU A 209 -15.99 7.88 -13.78
CA GLU A 209 -14.85 8.10 -14.67
C GLU A 209 -15.12 9.22 -15.67
N LEU A 210 -16.33 9.26 -16.22
CA LEU A 210 -16.77 10.33 -17.13
C LEU A 210 -16.81 11.68 -16.42
N GLU A 211 -17.33 11.74 -15.19
CA GLU A 211 -17.34 12.97 -14.39
C GLU A 211 -15.93 13.48 -14.11
N ARG A 212 -15.00 12.61 -13.72
CA ARG A 212 -13.59 12.99 -13.52
C ARG A 212 -12.94 13.53 -14.79
N LYS A 213 -13.23 12.94 -15.94
CA LYS A 213 -12.70 13.43 -17.22
C LYS A 213 -13.25 14.81 -17.58
N VAL A 214 -14.54 15.03 -17.37
CA VAL A 214 -15.19 16.31 -17.63
C VAL A 214 -14.62 17.42 -16.74
N ASP A 215 -14.42 17.13 -15.45
CA ASP A 215 -13.85 18.10 -14.50
C ASP A 215 -12.39 18.43 -14.84
N LYS A 216 -11.61 17.44 -15.26
CA LYS A 216 -10.23 17.64 -15.72
C LYS A 216 -10.18 18.56 -16.96
N GLU A 217 -11.02 18.31 -17.96
CA GLU A 217 -11.10 19.14 -19.14
C GLU A 217 -11.52 20.57 -18.84
N LYS A 218 -12.47 20.76 -17.91
CA LYS A 218 -12.87 22.10 -17.45
C LYS A 218 -11.73 22.83 -16.77
N ALA A 219 -10.99 22.15 -15.87
CA ALA A 219 -9.84 22.71 -15.19
C ALA A 219 -8.73 23.12 -16.17
N GLU A 220 -8.43 22.30 -17.16
CA GLU A 220 -7.45 22.60 -18.21
C GLU A 220 -7.85 23.80 -19.07
N LYS A 221 -9.15 23.92 -19.40
CA LYS A 221 -9.68 25.07 -20.15
C LYS A 221 -9.62 26.39 -19.35
N MET A 222 -9.82 26.30 -18.02
CA MET A 222 -9.71 27.46 -17.15
C MET A 222 -8.27 27.91 -16.96
N ALA A 223 -7.31 26.98 -16.93
CA ALA A 223 -5.90 27.28 -16.78
C ALA A 223 -5.27 27.92 -18.03
N LYS A 224 -5.92 27.81 -19.19
CA LYS A 224 -5.46 28.36 -20.48
C LYS A 224 -6.06 29.74 -20.82
N LYS A 225 -6.90 30.28 -19.96
CA LYS A 225 -7.40 31.67 -20.04
C LYS A 225 -6.66 32.58 -19.08
#